data_a023bb97239abae73b42caf47a97a285
#
_entry.id   a023bb97239abae73b42caf47a97a285
#
_cell.length_a   1.000
_cell.length_b   1.000
_cell.length_c   1.000
_cell.angle_alpha   90.00
_cell.angle_beta   90.00
_cell.angle_gamma   90.00
#
_symmetry.space_group_name_H-M   'P 1'
#
loop_
_entity.id
_entity.type
_entity.pdbx_description
1 polymer ?
#
loop_
_entity_poly.entity_id
_entity_poly.type
_entity_poly.pdbx_seq_one_letter_code
_entity_poly.pdbx_strand_id
1 'polypeptide(L)'
;MSYSRQYLRFPSRILGREMEMLHFGHQGYPLICLPTSNGRFFDLEDRGIIASLSHHLEQGYLQAFCVETLDWETFFNRKLELPQRRDQWLLLEQHWVEELIPYVRDEAQNDFLVVAGFSLGATHAVNLTCRHPGLVRRCLALGGPYDVAALGSITGWDPKQAEQELYFINPLAYMSNMSRQLWDQLGGRNTDLKLLTAHHDHCLSDNLRLSEVLNRNGIPHQLEVWEGDHDWPTWQAQIRAFA
;
A
#
# COMPACT_ATOMS: atom_id res chain seq x y z
N MET A 1 -0.81 -8.21 26.08
CA MET A 1 -0.53 -8.53 24.67
C MET A 1 0.44 -9.67 24.69
N SER A 2 0.14 -10.77 24.00
CA SER A 2 0.99 -11.98 24.02
C SER A 2 1.94 -12.07 22.81
N TYR A 3 1.88 -11.11 21.87
CA TYR A 3 2.82 -11.00 20.76
C TYR A 3 3.92 -9.96 21.03
N SER A 4 5.10 -10.17 20.42
CA SER A 4 6.22 -9.24 20.53
C SER A 4 5.92 -7.92 19.82
N ARG A 5 6.50 -6.82 20.33
CA ARG A 5 6.51 -5.50 19.74
C ARG A 5 7.94 -4.96 19.76
N GLN A 6 8.45 -4.62 18.62
CA GLN A 6 9.81 -4.08 18.48
C GLN A 6 9.76 -2.75 17.71
N TYR A 7 10.53 -1.78 18.16
CA TYR A 7 10.85 -0.58 17.39
C TYR A 7 12.20 -0.78 16.72
N LEU A 8 12.23 -0.64 15.41
CA LEU A 8 13.41 -0.88 14.60
C LEU A 8 13.80 0.38 13.82
N ARG A 9 15.09 0.56 13.65
CA ARG A 9 15.69 1.55 12.75
C ARG A 9 16.67 0.81 11.86
N PHE A 10 16.63 1.09 10.57
CA PHE A 10 17.56 0.50 9.62
C PHE A 10 18.03 1.55 8.60
N PRO A 11 19.31 1.51 8.20
CA PRO A 11 19.87 2.47 7.27
C PRO A 11 19.34 2.21 5.86
N SER A 12 18.80 3.24 5.22
CA SER A 12 18.53 3.24 3.79
C SER A 12 19.67 3.95 3.06
N ARG A 13 20.35 3.23 2.17
CA ARG A 13 21.38 3.81 1.28
C ARG A 13 20.73 4.64 0.17
N ILE A 14 19.57 4.17 -0.33
CA ILE A 14 18.82 4.83 -1.38
C ILE A 14 18.32 6.20 -0.92
N LEU A 15 17.76 6.26 0.30
CA LEU A 15 17.24 7.51 0.86
C LEU A 15 18.29 8.33 1.63
N GLY A 16 19.50 7.77 1.88
CA GLY A 16 20.59 8.43 2.60
C GLY A 16 20.29 8.73 4.07
N ARG A 17 19.38 7.95 4.69
CA ARG A 17 18.92 8.17 6.07
C ARG A 17 18.53 6.87 6.76
N GLU A 18 18.32 6.93 8.07
CA GLU A 18 17.68 5.85 8.79
C GLU A 18 16.16 5.90 8.61
N MET A 19 15.56 4.73 8.41
CA MET A 19 14.13 4.52 8.34
C MET A 19 13.63 3.84 9.61
N GLU A 20 12.43 4.19 10.03
CA GLU A 20 11.82 3.71 11.26
C GLU A 20 10.66 2.77 10.94
N MET A 21 10.48 1.72 11.76
CA MET A 21 9.33 0.84 11.69
C MET A 21 8.97 0.22 13.04
N LEU A 22 7.74 -0.25 13.16
CA LEU A 22 7.33 -1.16 14.23
C LEU A 22 7.16 -2.57 13.65
N HIS A 23 7.70 -3.56 14.35
CA HIS A 23 7.51 -4.96 14.05
C HIS A 23 6.72 -5.63 15.17
N PHE A 24 5.67 -6.36 14.80
CA PHE A 24 4.80 -7.12 15.70
C PHE A 24 4.74 -8.58 15.29
N GLY A 25 4.71 -9.46 16.28
CA GLY A 25 4.69 -10.91 16.06
C GLY A 25 6.09 -11.51 16.02
N HIS A 26 6.18 -12.82 15.78
CA HIS A 26 7.45 -13.56 15.85
C HIS A 26 7.52 -14.72 14.86
N GLN A 27 6.42 -14.98 14.14
CA GLN A 27 6.29 -16.13 13.22
C GLN A 27 5.19 -15.85 12.21
N GLY A 28 5.20 -16.57 11.08
CA GLY A 28 4.20 -16.48 10.03
C GLY A 28 4.68 -15.65 8.83
N TYR A 29 3.76 -15.32 7.92
CA TYR A 29 4.12 -14.53 6.76
C TYR A 29 4.27 -13.04 7.11
N PRO A 30 5.16 -12.31 6.42
CA PRO A 30 5.30 -10.87 6.61
C PRO A 30 4.14 -10.09 5.98
N LEU A 31 3.57 -9.18 6.76
CA LEU A 31 2.57 -8.21 6.37
C LEU A 31 3.16 -6.80 6.50
N ILE A 32 3.51 -6.16 5.39
CA ILE A 32 3.87 -4.73 5.38
C ILE A 32 2.59 -3.91 5.44
N CYS A 33 2.52 -3.00 6.40
CA CYS A 33 1.39 -2.12 6.63
C CYS A 33 1.75 -0.67 6.28
N LEU A 34 1.09 -0.11 5.25
CA LEU A 34 1.28 1.25 4.76
C LEU A 34 0.17 2.17 5.30
N PRO A 35 0.51 3.22 6.06
CA PRO A 35 -0.47 4.08 6.72
C PRO A 35 -1.26 4.96 5.74
N THR A 36 -2.21 5.72 6.29
CA THR A 36 -2.95 6.76 5.57
C THR A 36 -2.03 7.94 5.19
N SER A 37 -2.56 8.90 4.43
CA SER A 37 -1.84 10.12 4.02
C SER A 37 -1.07 10.77 5.17
N ASN A 38 0.22 11.04 4.96
CA ASN A 38 1.14 11.59 5.94
C ASN A 38 1.27 10.77 7.24
N GLY A 39 0.80 9.53 7.24
CA GLY A 39 0.86 8.66 8.41
C GLY A 39 2.29 8.21 8.71
N ARG A 40 2.55 7.99 10.01
CA ARG A 40 3.82 7.52 10.54
C ARG A 40 3.74 6.02 10.82
N PHE A 41 4.89 5.40 10.96
CA PHE A 41 5.03 3.97 11.26
C PHE A 41 4.26 3.50 12.51
N PHE A 42 3.91 4.39 13.44
CA PHE A 42 3.17 4.05 14.67
C PHE A 42 1.64 4.28 14.57
N ASP A 43 1.15 5.01 13.57
CA ASP A 43 -0.26 5.39 13.49
C ASP A 43 -1.20 4.17 13.43
N LEU A 44 -0.78 3.09 12.76
CA LEU A 44 -1.60 1.89 12.65
C LEU A 44 -1.75 1.14 13.98
N GLU A 45 -0.75 1.23 14.88
CA GLU A 45 -0.86 0.77 16.25
C GLU A 45 -1.84 1.66 17.04
N ASP A 46 -1.62 2.98 17.01
CA ASP A 46 -2.44 3.96 17.75
C ASP A 46 -3.91 3.94 17.31
N ARG A 47 -4.17 3.60 16.07
CA ARG A 47 -5.51 3.51 15.47
C ARG A 47 -6.14 2.13 15.55
N GLY A 48 -5.54 1.19 16.28
CA GLY A 48 -6.11 -0.12 16.57
C GLY A 48 -6.07 -1.14 15.44
N ILE A 49 -5.38 -0.88 14.34
CA ILE A 49 -5.20 -1.85 13.24
C ILE A 49 -4.42 -3.06 13.76
N ILE A 50 -3.33 -2.84 14.48
CA ILE A 50 -2.54 -3.94 15.06
C ILE A 50 -3.34 -4.71 16.11
N ALA A 51 -4.14 -4.02 16.94
CA ALA A 51 -5.04 -4.67 17.89
C ALA A 51 -6.09 -5.55 17.19
N SER A 52 -6.56 -5.16 16.01
CA SER A 52 -7.48 -5.97 15.19
C SER A 52 -6.86 -7.25 14.67
N LEU A 53 -5.53 -7.31 14.54
CA LEU A 53 -4.75 -8.47 14.11
C LEU A 53 -4.23 -9.32 15.28
N SER A 54 -4.59 -8.99 16.53
CA SER A 54 -4.02 -9.65 17.73
C SER A 54 -4.10 -11.16 17.68
N HIS A 55 -5.23 -11.73 17.27
CA HIS A 55 -5.40 -13.17 17.13
C HIS A 55 -4.38 -13.77 16.15
N HIS A 56 -4.19 -13.17 14.97
CA HIS A 56 -3.26 -13.66 13.96
C HIS A 56 -1.80 -13.57 14.42
N LEU A 57 -1.45 -12.48 15.11
CA LEU A 57 -0.12 -12.25 15.68
C LEU A 57 0.18 -13.26 16.81
N GLU A 58 -0.80 -13.51 17.70
CA GLU A 58 -0.66 -14.45 18.83
C GLU A 58 -0.55 -15.90 18.38
N GLN A 59 -1.26 -16.27 17.31
CA GLN A 59 -1.18 -17.61 16.72
C GLN A 59 0.04 -17.80 15.80
N GLY A 60 0.80 -16.73 15.54
CA GLY A 60 1.94 -16.80 14.63
C GLY A 60 1.56 -17.03 13.17
N TYR A 61 0.38 -16.60 12.75
CA TYR A 61 -0.03 -16.68 11.34
C TYR A 61 0.68 -15.62 10.51
N LEU A 62 0.90 -14.44 11.09
CA LEU A 62 1.58 -13.32 10.43
C LEU A 62 2.48 -12.54 11.38
N GLN A 63 3.40 -11.78 10.78
CA GLN A 63 4.20 -10.74 11.44
C GLN A 63 3.89 -9.41 10.75
N ALA A 64 3.54 -8.36 11.50
CA ALA A 64 3.19 -7.06 10.93
C ALA A 64 4.38 -6.08 11.02
N PHE A 65 4.69 -5.44 9.90
CA PHE A 65 5.74 -4.42 9.75
C PHE A 65 5.09 -3.10 9.35
N CYS A 66 4.93 -2.19 10.32
CA CYS A 66 4.35 -0.86 10.10
C CYS A 66 5.46 0.10 9.71
N VAL A 67 5.39 0.67 8.51
CA VAL A 67 6.43 1.49 7.89
C VAL A 67 5.90 2.87 7.52
N GLU A 68 6.80 3.79 7.16
CA GLU A 68 6.46 5.14 6.71
C GLU A 68 6.31 5.22 5.20
N THR A 69 5.40 6.09 4.73
CA THR A 69 5.21 6.40 3.31
C THR A 69 5.87 7.70 2.87
N LEU A 70 6.41 8.49 3.80
CA LEU A 70 7.06 9.78 3.57
C LEU A 70 6.26 10.75 2.67
N ASP A 71 4.92 10.69 2.78
CA ASP A 71 4.04 11.48 1.90
C ASP A 71 4.27 13.00 2.03
N TRP A 72 4.68 13.48 3.22
CA TRP A 72 5.03 14.89 3.45
C TRP A 72 6.31 15.33 2.73
N GLU A 73 7.16 14.40 2.32
CA GLU A 73 8.37 14.65 1.53
C GLU A 73 8.13 14.45 0.03
N THR A 74 7.09 13.70 -0.33
CA THR A 74 6.69 13.35 -1.70
C THR A 74 5.44 14.11 -2.12
N PHE A 75 4.28 13.49 -2.09
CA PHE A 75 3.02 14.03 -2.62
C PHE A 75 2.59 15.36 -1.99
N PHE A 76 2.82 15.56 -0.70
CA PHE A 76 2.42 16.77 0.03
C PHE A 76 3.51 17.83 0.16
N ASN A 77 4.69 17.60 -0.38
CA ASN A 77 5.78 18.57 -0.34
C ASN A 77 5.59 19.72 -1.33
N ARG A 78 4.77 20.70 -0.97
CA ARG A 78 4.46 21.87 -1.82
C ARG A 78 5.65 22.81 -2.07
N LYS A 79 6.82 22.55 -1.46
CA LYS A 79 8.07 23.30 -1.75
C LYS A 79 8.78 22.77 -2.99
N LEU A 80 8.41 21.58 -3.45
CA LEU A 80 8.95 20.95 -4.64
C LEU A 80 7.98 21.06 -5.81
N GLU A 81 8.52 21.20 -7.00
CA GLU A 81 7.75 21.06 -8.24
C GLU A 81 7.28 19.61 -8.44
N LEU A 82 6.21 19.40 -9.20
CA LEU A 82 5.60 18.08 -9.36
C LEU A 82 6.57 16.99 -9.86
N PRO A 83 7.45 17.23 -10.85
CA PRO A 83 8.44 16.24 -11.26
C PRO A 83 9.37 15.81 -10.11
N GLN A 84 9.78 16.77 -9.27
CA GLN A 84 10.64 16.46 -8.11
C GLN A 84 9.90 15.62 -7.06
N ARG A 85 8.60 15.89 -6.82
CA ARG A 85 7.78 15.06 -5.90
C ARG A 85 7.64 13.64 -6.41
N ARG A 86 7.41 13.48 -7.72
CA ARG A 86 7.39 12.16 -8.39
C ARG A 86 8.72 11.44 -8.20
N ASP A 87 9.83 12.11 -8.44
CA ASP A 87 11.16 11.50 -8.34
C ASP A 87 11.48 11.07 -6.90
N GLN A 88 11.08 11.86 -5.90
CA GLN A 88 11.18 11.46 -4.48
C GLN A 88 10.32 10.24 -4.16
N TRP A 89 9.10 10.17 -4.72
CA TRP A 89 8.26 9.00 -4.55
C TRP A 89 8.88 7.75 -5.20
N LEU A 90 9.46 7.88 -6.39
CA LEU A 90 10.16 6.76 -7.06
C LEU A 90 11.38 6.27 -6.26
N LEU A 91 12.11 7.15 -5.61
CA LEU A 91 13.20 6.77 -4.69
C LEU A 91 12.67 6.02 -3.47
N LEU A 92 11.53 6.43 -2.92
CA LEU A 92 10.88 5.72 -1.81
C LEU A 92 10.43 4.31 -2.25
N GLU A 93 9.80 4.18 -3.42
CA GLU A 93 9.44 2.87 -3.97
C GLU A 93 10.66 1.99 -4.21
N GLN A 94 11.73 2.54 -4.76
CA GLN A 94 13.00 1.82 -4.93
C GLN A 94 13.55 1.32 -3.59
N HIS A 95 13.52 2.17 -2.55
CA HIS A 95 13.87 1.75 -1.18
C HIS A 95 13.01 0.58 -0.70
N TRP A 96 11.69 0.60 -0.92
CA TRP A 96 10.82 -0.51 -0.52
C TRP A 96 11.21 -1.80 -1.26
N VAL A 97 11.46 -1.74 -2.56
CA VAL A 97 11.75 -2.91 -3.38
C VAL A 97 13.14 -3.48 -3.09
N GLU A 98 14.16 -2.63 -2.99
CA GLU A 98 15.56 -3.07 -2.95
C GLU A 98 16.12 -3.22 -1.53
N GLU A 99 15.52 -2.55 -0.53
CA GLU A 99 16.03 -2.57 0.85
C GLU A 99 15.01 -3.11 1.85
N LEU A 100 13.79 -2.53 1.91
CA LEU A 100 12.79 -2.89 2.92
C LEU A 100 12.26 -4.32 2.74
N ILE A 101 11.81 -4.69 1.55
CA ILE A 101 11.22 -6.02 1.31
C ILE A 101 12.23 -7.14 1.53
N PRO A 102 13.48 -7.07 1.04
CA PRO A 102 14.50 -8.04 1.39
C PRO A 102 14.74 -8.16 2.90
N TYR A 103 14.83 -7.02 3.61
CA TYR A 103 14.98 -7.01 5.06
C TYR A 103 13.79 -7.69 5.76
N VAL A 104 12.56 -7.35 5.39
CA VAL A 104 11.33 -7.90 5.98
C VAL A 104 11.22 -9.41 5.74
N ARG A 105 11.58 -9.90 4.55
CA ARG A 105 11.59 -11.34 4.24
C ARG A 105 12.64 -12.10 5.03
N ASP A 106 13.83 -11.52 5.18
CA ASP A 106 14.91 -12.10 5.98
C ASP A 106 14.52 -12.14 7.47
N GLU A 107 13.99 -11.06 8.01
CA GLU A 107 13.51 -11.01 9.40
C GLU A 107 12.38 -12.00 9.66
N ALA A 108 11.44 -12.12 8.74
CA ALA A 108 10.30 -13.04 8.86
C ALA A 108 10.64 -14.48 8.51
N GLN A 109 11.79 -14.76 7.88
CA GLN A 109 12.17 -16.07 7.33
C GLN A 109 11.05 -16.67 6.45
N ASN A 110 10.37 -15.82 5.68
CA ASN A 110 9.22 -16.19 4.85
C ASN A 110 9.06 -15.27 3.64
N ASP A 111 9.00 -15.86 2.44
CA ASP A 111 8.90 -15.14 1.17
C ASP A 111 7.45 -14.77 0.77
N PHE A 112 6.44 -15.26 1.50
CA PHE A 112 5.04 -14.98 1.20
C PHE A 112 4.66 -13.57 1.66
N LEU A 113 5.07 -12.56 0.90
CA LEU A 113 4.84 -11.16 1.23
C LEU A 113 3.37 -10.76 1.03
N VAL A 114 2.78 -10.23 2.09
CA VAL A 114 1.49 -9.52 2.06
C VAL A 114 1.74 -8.04 2.27
N VAL A 115 1.02 -7.19 1.52
CA VAL A 115 1.03 -5.73 1.72
C VAL A 115 -0.39 -5.26 1.96
N ALA A 116 -0.61 -4.55 3.06
CA ALA A 116 -1.87 -3.86 3.34
C ALA A 116 -1.65 -2.35 3.35
N GLY A 117 -2.52 -1.60 2.68
CA GLY A 117 -2.46 -0.15 2.68
C GLY A 117 -3.82 0.47 2.97
N PHE A 118 -3.83 1.62 3.65
CA PHE A 118 -5.02 2.30 4.13
C PHE A 118 -5.12 3.70 3.51
N SER A 119 -6.25 4.05 2.89
CA SER A 119 -6.41 5.33 2.20
C SER A 119 -5.30 5.54 1.15
N LEU A 120 -4.50 6.60 1.21
CA LEU A 120 -3.36 6.79 0.30
C LEU A 120 -2.33 5.64 0.39
N GLY A 121 -2.19 5.01 1.56
CA GLY A 121 -1.40 3.78 1.71
C GLY A 121 -1.90 2.63 0.81
N ALA A 122 -3.20 2.57 0.53
CA ALA A 122 -3.76 1.59 -0.43
C ALA A 122 -3.32 1.88 -1.87
N THR A 123 -3.19 3.17 -2.24
CA THR A 123 -2.60 3.56 -3.52
C THR A 123 -1.15 3.10 -3.63
N HIS A 124 -0.37 3.26 -2.56
CA HIS A 124 1.01 2.77 -2.50
C HIS A 124 1.08 1.23 -2.59
N ALA A 125 0.19 0.52 -1.89
CA ALA A 125 0.12 -0.94 -1.93
C ALA A 125 -0.21 -1.46 -3.35
N VAL A 126 -1.17 -0.83 -4.02
CA VAL A 126 -1.52 -1.15 -5.42
C VAL A 126 -0.37 -0.83 -6.36
N ASN A 127 0.29 0.34 -6.21
CA ASN A 127 1.45 0.70 -7.02
C ASN A 127 2.58 -0.32 -6.85
N LEU A 128 2.96 -0.64 -5.61
CA LEU A 128 4.00 -1.64 -5.33
C LEU A 128 3.67 -3.00 -5.95
N THR A 129 2.42 -3.42 -5.86
CA THR A 129 1.95 -4.70 -6.40
C THR A 129 1.90 -4.72 -7.93
N CYS A 130 1.36 -3.67 -8.54
CA CYS A 130 1.10 -3.64 -9.97
C CYS A 130 2.31 -3.20 -10.81
N ARG A 131 3.22 -2.42 -10.25
CA ARG A 131 4.47 -2.01 -10.91
C ARG A 131 5.57 -3.06 -10.77
N HIS A 132 5.50 -3.91 -9.72
CA HIS A 132 6.44 -5.02 -9.47
C HIS A 132 5.69 -6.36 -9.37
N PRO A 133 5.03 -6.81 -10.45
CA PRO A 133 4.24 -8.04 -10.44
C PRO A 133 5.09 -9.25 -10.03
N GLY A 134 4.53 -10.07 -9.14
CA GLY A 134 5.23 -11.23 -8.57
C GLY A 134 6.04 -10.94 -7.30
N LEU A 135 6.29 -9.67 -6.96
CA LEU A 135 6.95 -9.29 -5.72
C LEU A 135 6.02 -9.47 -4.50
N VAL A 136 4.75 -9.09 -4.65
CA VAL A 136 3.71 -9.17 -3.62
C VAL A 136 2.80 -10.35 -3.91
N ARG A 137 2.59 -11.23 -2.93
CA ARG A 137 1.71 -12.41 -3.07
C ARG A 137 0.27 -12.08 -2.78
N ARG A 138 0.01 -11.18 -1.84
CA ARG A 138 -1.32 -10.66 -1.55
C ARG A 138 -1.26 -9.16 -1.29
N CYS A 139 -2.16 -8.42 -1.92
CA CYS A 139 -2.36 -6.99 -1.69
C CYS A 139 -3.75 -6.76 -1.11
N LEU A 140 -3.82 -6.11 0.04
CA LEU A 140 -5.04 -5.66 0.69
C LEU A 140 -5.08 -4.12 0.61
N ALA A 141 -5.87 -3.59 -0.29
CA ALA A 141 -5.93 -2.16 -0.56
C ALA A 141 -7.25 -1.58 -0.04
N LEU A 142 -7.19 -0.89 1.12
CA LEU A 142 -8.35 -0.47 1.89
C LEU A 142 -8.65 1.02 1.65
N GLY A 143 -9.72 1.31 0.90
CA GLY A 143 -10.22 2.66 0.65
C GLY A 143 -9.25 3.57 -0.12
N GLY A 144 -8.56 3.06 -1.13
CA GLY A 144 -7.55 3.81 -1.86
C GLY A 144 -8.12 4.81 -2.88
N PRO A 145 -7.57 6.04 -2.97
CA PRO A 145 -7.76 6.92 -4.12
C PRO A 145 -6.78 6.49 -5.23
N TYR A 146 -7.28 5.99 -6.35
CA TYR A 146 -6.43 5.44 -7.42
C TYR A 146 -6.27 6.37 -8.62
N ASP A 147 -6.99 7.50 -8.66
CA ASP A 147 -6.74 8.60 -9.57
C ASP A 147 -5.83 9.64 -8.93
N VAL A 148 -4.53 9.33 -8.91
CA VAL A 148 -3.54 10.19 -8.23
C VAL A 148 -3.52 11.59 -8.82
N ALA A 149 -3.74 11.75 -10.14
CA ALA A 149 -3.78 13.06 -10.77
C ALA A 149 -4.92 13.93 -10.23
N ALA A 150 -6.06 13.35 -9.86
CA ALA A 150 -7.22 14.06 -9.30
C ALA A 150 -7.00 14.56 -7.87
N LEU A 151 -5.93 14.18 -7.18
CA LEU A 151 -5.64 14.61 -5.79
C LEU A 151 -5.15 16.07 -5.68
N GLY A 152 -5.19 16.85 -6.77
CA GLY A 152 -4.71 18.25 -6.81
C GLY A 152 -5.31 19.15 -5.73
N SER A 153 -6.56 18.94 -5.33
CA SER A 153 -7.22 19.72 -4.27
C SER A 153 -6.51 19.62 -2.91
N ILE A 154 -5.94 18.47 -2.59
CA ILE A 154 -5.25 18.24 -1.30
C ILE A 154 -3.73 18.36 -1.42
N THR A 155 -3.15 18.06 -2.56
CA THR A 155 -1.70 18.08 -2.80
C THR A 155 -1.21 19.40 -3.40
N GLY A 156 -2.11 20.17 -4.03
CA GLY A 156 -1.83 21.48 -4.61
C GLY A 156 -1.17 21.44 -5.99
N TRP A 157 -1.20 20.32 -6.70
CA TRP A 157 -0.75 20.28 -8.11
C TRP A 157 -1.87 20.59 -9.10
N ASP A 158 -1.51 20.98 -10.32
CA ASP A 158 -2.45 21.11 -11.43
C ASP A 158 -2.80 19.71 -11.98
N PRO A 159 -4.10 19.33 -12.05
CA PRO A 159 -4.50 18.01 -12.51
C PRO A 159 -4.03 17.66 -13.93
N LYS A 160 -4.00 18.64 -14.85
CA LYS A 160 -3.58 18.41 -16.24
C LYS A 160 -2.08 18.12 -16.33
N GLN A 161 -1.27 18.82 -15.54
CA GLN A 161 0.15 18.51 -15.43
C GLN A 161 0.34 17.14 -14.77
N ALA A 162 -0.44 16.84 -13.73
CA ALA A 162 -0.38 15.59 -13.00
C ALA A 162 -0.74 14.37 -13.86
N GLU A 163 -1.69 14.45 -14.77
CA GLU A 163 -2.03 13.37 -15.71
C GLU A 163 -0.81 12.88 -16.49
N GLN A 164 0.07 13.75 -16.91
CA GLN A 164 1.27 13.41 -17.67
C GLN A 164 2.42 12.99 -16.73
N GLU A 165 2.72 13.80 -15.72
CA GLU A 165 3.88 13.61 -14.85
C GLU A 165 3.73 12.40 -13.92
N LEU A 166 2.50 12.10 -13.49
CA LEU A 166 2.22 11.02 -12.56
C LEU A 166 1.67 9.75 -13.23
N TYR A 167 1.69 9.67 -14.56
CA TYR A 167 1.11 8.53 -15.30
C TYR A 167 1.53 7.17 -14.73
N PHE A 168 2.82 6.96 -14.50
CA PHE A 168 3.36 5.66 -14.04
C PHE A 168 3.15 5.39 -12.54
N ILE A 169 2.63 6.35 -11.79
CA ILE A 169 2.29 6.18 -10.37
C ILE A 169 0.79 6.38 -10.11
N ASN A 170 0.01 6.53 -11.18
CA ASN A 170 -1.45 6.62 -11.14
C ASN A 170 -2.05 5.27 -11.59
N PRO A 171 -2.53 4.41 -10.65
CA PRO A 171 -3.04 3.09 -10.98
C PRO A 171 -4.13 3.10 -12.07
N LEU A 172 -5.06 4.03 -12.03
CA LEU A 172 -6.10 4.14 -13.06
C LEU A 172 -5.54 4.45 -14.46
N ALA A 173 -4.43 5.19 -14.54
CA ALA A 173 -3.83 5.54 -15.80
C ALA A 173 -3.05 4.35 -16.40
N TYR A 174 -2.02 3.85 -15.69
CA TYR A 174 -1.14 2.83 -16.29
C TYR A 174 -1.78 1.44 -16.37
N MET A 175 -2.67 1.07 -15.43
CA MET A 175 -3.37 -0.21 -15.49
C MET A 175 -4.35 -0.29 -16.67
N SER A 176 -4.81 0.84 -17.19
CA SER A 176 -5.62 0.87 -18.42
C SER A 176 -4.91 0.29 -19.64
N ASN A 177 -3.58 0.27 -19.63
CA ASN A 177 -2.72 -0.26 -20.70
C ASN A 177 -2.03 -1.59 -20.33
N MET A 178 -2.30 -2.15 -19.15
CA MET A 178 -1.77 -3.43 -18.70
C MET A 178 -2.62 -4.57 -19.25
N SER A 179 -2.10 -5.36 -20.19
CA SER A 179 -2.81 -6.56 -20.66
C SER A 179 -2.61 -7.74 -19.70
N ARG A 180 -3.56 -8.69 -19.71
CA ARG A 180 -3.42 -9.97 -18.97
C ARG A 180 -2.13 -10.70 -19.32
N GLN A 181 -1.79 -10.76 -20.60
CA GLN A 181 -0.58 -11.43 -21.05
C GLN A 181 0.68 -10.78 -20.45
N LEU A 182 0.76 -9.45 -20.47
CA LEU A 182 1.89 -8.72 -19.88
C LEU A 182 1.94 -8.91 -18.36
N TRP A 183 0.79 -8.83 -17.68
CA TRP A 183 0.67 -9.11 -16.26
C TRP A 183 1.24 -10.47 -15.87
N ASP A 184 0.84 -11.53 -16.59
CA ASP A 184 1.31 -12.89 -16.36
C ASP A 184 2.82 -13.06 -16.65
N GLN A 185 3.33 -12.42 -17.70
CA GLN A 185 4.76 -12.44 -18.07
C GLN A 185 5.63 -11.75 -17.03
N LEU A 186 5.13 -10.69 -16.40
CA LEU A 186 5.82 -9.95 -15.34
C LEU A 186 5.74 -10.64 -13.96
N GLY A 187 5.04 -11.78 -13.85
CA GLY A 187 4.94 -12.55 -12.60
C GLY A 187 3.65 -12.36 -11.80
N GLY A 188 2.71 -11.55 -12.29
CA GLY A 188 1.46 -11.22 -11.58
C GLY A 188 0.44 -12.35 -11.49
N ARG A 189 0.64 -13.47 -12.20
CA ARG A 189 -0.29 -14.61 -12.24
C ARG A 189 -0.73 -15.12 -10.85
N ASN A 190 0.18 -15.09 -9.88
CA ASN A 190 -0.03 -15.62 -8.54
C ASN A 190 -0.30 -14.54 -7.49
N THR A 191 -0.61 -13.33 -7.91
CA THR A 191 -0.94 -12.22 -7.02
C THR A 191 -2.43 -12.25 -6.67
N ASP A 192 -2.73 -12.24 -5.37
CA ASP A 192 -4.09 -12.08 -4.82
C ASP A 192 -4.30 -10.59 -4.52
N LEU A 193 -4.98 -9.88 -5.43
CA LEU A 193 -5.25 -8.44 -5.30
C LEU A 193 -6.68 -8.23 -4.80
N LYS A 194 -6.82 -7.60 -3.65
CA LYS A 194 -8.12 -7.26 -3.04
C LYS A 194 -8.27 -5.75 -2.89
N LEU A 195 -9.31 -5.20 -3.51
CA LEU A 195 -9.75 -3.82 -3.33
C LEU A 195 -10.89 -3.85 -2.30
N LEU A 196 -10.67 -3.23 -1.15
CA LEU A 196 -11.59 -3.23 -0.02
C LEU A 196 -12.07 -1.79 0.21
N THR A 197 -13.38 -1.56 0.18
CA THR A 197 -13.96 -0.23 0.34
C THR A 197 -15.32 -0.33 1.06
N ALA A 198 -16.03 0.78 1.22
CA ALA A 198 -17.34 0.81 1.86
C ALA A 198 -18.34 1.69 1.10
N HIS A 199 -19.64 1.51 1.40
CA HIS A 199 -20.71 2.23 0.69
C HIS A 199 -20.65 3.75 0.87
N HIS A 200 -20.18 4.22 2.03
CA HIS A 200 -20.03 5.67 2.31
C HIS A 200 -18.57 6.15 2.22
N ASP A 201 -17.68 5.32 1.69
CA ASP A 201 -16.28 5.71 1.43
C ASP A 201 -16.21 6.69 0.27
N HIS A 202 -15.63 7.87 0.47
CA HIS A 202 -15.45 8.86 -0.59
C HIS A 202 -14.49 8.38 -1.71
N CYS A 203 -13.70 7.34 -1.47
CA CYS A 203 -12.87 6.67 -2.47
C CYS A 203 -13.60 5.51 -3.19
N LEU A 204 -14.89 5.24 -2.88
CA LEU A 204 -15.65 4.15 -3.51
C LEU A 204 -15.60 4.22 -5.04
N SER A 205 -15.79 5.42 -5.61
CA SER A 205 -15.79 5.61 -7.06
C SER A 205 -14.46 5.17 -7.69
N ASP A 206 -13.33 5.46 -7.05
CA ASP A 206 -12.01 5.07 -7.55
C ASP A 206 -11.78 3.56 -7.46
N ASN A 207 -12.28 2.94 -6.39
CA ASN A 207 -12.22 1.48 -6.24
C ASN A 207 -13.05 0.76 -7.32
N LEU A 208 -14.26 1.24 -7.62
CA LEU A 208 -15.10 0.73 -8.70
C LEU A 208 -14.43 0.92 -10.07
N ARG A 209 -13.89 2.11 -10.36
CA ARG A 209 -13.17 2.43 -11.61
C ARG A 209 -11.95 1.53 -11.81
N LEU A 210 -11.13 1.33 -10.77
CA LEU A 210 -9.96 0.46 -10.86
C LEU A 210 -10.39 -0.99 -11.09
N SER A 211 -11.39 -1.47 -10.38
CA SER A 211 -11.95 -2.81 -10.60
C SER A 211 -12.46 -3.00 -12.04
N GLU A 212 -13.14 -1.99 -12.60
CA GLU A 212 -13.58 -2.04 -13.99
C GLU A 212 -12.40 -2.12 -14.97
N VAL A 213 -11.33 -1.33 -14.76
CA VAL A 213 -10.10 -1.36 -15.56
C VAL A 213 -9.45 -2.74 -15.49
N LEU A 214 -9.30 -3.31 -14.30
CA LEU A 214 -8.70 -4.63 -14.09
C LEU A 214 -9.54 -5.74 -14.76
N ASN A 215 -10.87 -5.68 -14.63
CA ASN A 215 -11.78 -6.63 -15.30
C ASN A 215 -11.68 -6.55 -16.82
N ARG A 216 -11.68 -5.34 -17.39
CA ARG A 216 -11.56 -5.11 -18.84
C ARG A 216 -10.26 -5.71 -19.40
N ASN A 217 -9.18 -5.64 -18.63
CA ASN A 217 -7.87 -6.13 -19.01
C ASN A 217 -7.62 -7.60 -18.59
N GLY A 218 -8.64 -8.27 -18.00
CA GLY A 218 -8.58 -9.67 -17.58
C GLY A 218 -7.64 -9.93 -16.39
N ILE A 219 -7.30 -8.91 -15.61
CA ILE A 219 -6.42 -9.04 -14.44
C ILE A 219 -7.24 -9.51 -13.24
N PRO A 220 -6.89 -10.65 -12.63
CA PRO A 220 -7.62 -11.19 -11.50
C PRO A 220 -7.51 -10.29 -10.28
N HIS A 221 -8.64 -10.00 -9.67
CA HIS A 221 -8.74 -9.25 -8.42
C HIS A 221 -10.10 -9.54 -7.76
N GLN A 222 -10.25 -9.11 -6.53
CA GLN A 222 -11.52 -9.10 -5.80
C GLN A 222 -11.84 -7.67 -5.38
N LEU A 223 -13.10 -7.27 -5.54
CA LEU A 223 -13.63 -6.01 -5.01
C LEU A 223 -14.68 -6.33 -3.96
N GLU A 224 -14.46 -5.84 -2.75
CA GLU A 224 -15.39 -5.98 -1.63
C GLU A 224 -15.88 -4.59 -1.20
N VAL A 225 -17.20 -4.42 -1.22
CA VAL A 225 -17.85 -3.18 -0.75
C VAL A 225 -18.66 -3.51 0.48
N TRP A 226 -18.21 -3.01 1.63
CA TRP A 226 -18.85 -3.28 2.92
C TRP A 226 -19.77 -2.14 3.36
N GLU A 227 -20.62 -2.39 4.36
CA GLU A 227 -21.26 -1.32 5.09
C GLU A 227 -20.21 -0.58 5.91
N GLY A 228 -20.19 0.75 5.85
CA GLY A 228 -19.23 1.58 6.59
C GLY A 228 -18.78 2.82 5.83
N ASP A 229 -17.79 3.48 6.38
CA ASP A 229 -17.24 4.77 5.94
C ASP A 229 -15.75 4.66 5.58
N HIS A 230 -15.13 5.78 5.20
CA HIS A 230 -13.68 5.92 5.03
C HIS A 230 -13.02 6.14 6.39
N ASP A 231 -13.04 5.12 7.25
CA ASP A 231 -12.64 5.27 8.65
C ASP A 231 -11.95 4.03 9.23
N TRP A 232 -11.36 4.23 10.41
CA TRP A 232 -10.61 3.19 11.11
C TRP A 232 -11.47 1.98 11.52
N PRO A 233 -12.70 2.13 12.05
CA PRO A 233 -13.55 0.99 12.37
C PRO A 233 -13.83 0.07 11.18
N THR A 234 -14.11 0.65 10.01
CA THR A 234 -14.30 -0.10 8.76
C THR A 234 -13.04 -0.87 8.38
N TRP A 235 -11.89 -0.21 8.37
CA TRP A 235 -10.61 -0.84 8.04
C TRP A 235 -10.16 -1.89 9.05
N GLN A 236 -10.45 -1.69 10.35
CA GLN A 236 -10.20 -2.69 11.39
C GLN A 236 -10.99 -3.99 11.14
N ALA A 237 -12.26 -3.87 10.73
CA ALA A 237 -13.10 -5.01 10.40
C ALA A 237 -12.59 -5.73 9.13
N GLN A 238 -12.28 -4.98 8.09
CA GLN A 238 -11.79 -5.49 6.80
C GLN A 238 -10.44 -6.19 6.95
N ILE A 239 -9.44 -5.56 7.59
CA ILE A 239 -8.12 -6.17 7.74
C ILE A 239 -8.17 -7.47 8.55
N ARG A 240 -9.00 -7.55 9.58
CA ARG A 240 -9.21 -8.77 10.38
C ARG A 240 -9.78 -9.92 9.56
N ALA A 241 -10.63 -9.62 8.57
CA ALA A 241 -11.28 -10.63 7.75
C ALA A 241 -10.39 -11.17 6.62
N PHE A 242 -9.42 -10.38 6.14
CA PHE A 242 -8.66 -10.70 4.92
C PHE A 242 -7.16 -10.89 5.14
N ALA A 243 -6.62 -10.54 6.30
CA ALA A 243 -5.21 -10.77 6.65
C ALA A 243 -4.92 -12.24 6.95
#